data_62cd90d8186aab9b973fd67a48d2bc39
#
_entry.id   62cd90d8186aab9b973fd67a48d2bc39
#
_cell.length_a   1.000
_cell.length_b   1.000
_cell.length_c   1.000
_cell.angle_alpha   90.00
_cell.angle_beta   90.00
_cell.angle_gamma   90.00
#
_symmetry.space_group_name_H-M   'P 1'
#
loop_
_entity.id
_entity.type
_entity.pdbx_description
1 polymer ?
#
loop_
_entity_poly.entity_id
_entity_poly.type
_entity_poly.pdbx_seq_one_letter_code
_entity_poly.pdbx_strand_id
1 'polypeptide(L)'
;AQLESPVESIEAALAQARAVGLITMLNPAPANATTHTSLLGQVDVLTPNETEFAALLARHVGERVDPDSVAALSGAELHSLCRKLLPQGSVVVTLGSVGVFVSHAEEQLRGDAAAYYRLAAESVTASDTTGAGDAFNGALAASLAGAGPDAAFIGHVRFANRYAALSTERPGAALSMPAL
;
A
#
# COMPACT_ATOMS: atom_id res chain seq x y z
N ALA A 1 -1.92 -4.77 8.90
CA ALA A 1 -3.12 -5.62 8.92
C ALA A 1 -3.69 -5.80 7.52
N GLN A 2 -4.48 -6.86 7.30
CA GLN A 2 -5.31 -7.12 6.10
C GLN A 2 -6.75 -7.33 6.53
N LEU A 3 -7.72 -7.20 5.60
CA LEU A 3 -9.15 -7.34 5.89
C LEU A 3 -9.67 -8.79 5.79
N GLU A 4 -8.83 -9.75 6.09
CA GLU A 4 -9.17 -11.19 6.15
C GLU A 4 -9.56 -11.66 7.57
N SER A 5 -9.62 -10.75 8.51
CA SER A 5 -10.11 -10.95 9.89
C SER A 5 -11.32 -10.06 10.14
N PRO A 6 -12.12 -10.32 11.19
CA PRO A 6 -13.25 -9.45 11.54
C PRO A 6 -12.81 -7.99 11.65
N VAL A 7 -13.54 -7.09 10.98
CA VAL A 7 -13.17 -5.68 10.86
C VAL A 7 -13.04 -4.99 12.21
N GLU A 8 -13.90 -5.37 13.17
CA GLU A 8 -13.88 -4.82 14.53
C GLU A 8 -12.58 -5.17 15.27
N SER A 9 -12.03 -6.37 15.01
CA SER A 9 -10.75 -6.79 15.60
C SER A 9 -9.59 -6.00 15.00
N ILE A 10 -9.66 -5.72 13.69
CA ILE A 10 -8.65 -4.90 12.99
C ILE A 10 -8.73 -3.46 13.49
N GLU A 11 -9.92 -2.87 13.59
CA GLU A 11 -10.11 -1.53 14.14
C GLU A 11 -9.55 -1.41 15.56
N ALA A 12 -9.85 -2.37 16.43
CA ALA A 12 -9.35 -2.38 17.80
C ALA A 12 -7.80 -2.48 17.83
N ALA A 13 -7.21 -3.34 17.00
CA ALA A 13 -5.77 -3.50 16.92
C ALA A 13 -5.07 -2.23 16.40
N LEU A 14 -5.61 -1.58 15.36
CA LEU A 14 -5.06 -0.33 14.83
C LEU A 14 -5.18 0.81 15.85
N ALA A 15 -6.35 0.92 16.54
CA ALA A 15 -6.55 1.91 17.60
C ALA A 15 -5.52 1.75 18.72
N GLN A 16 -5.29 0.53 19.16
CA GLN A 16 -4.31 0.24 20.21
C GLN A 16 -2.88 0.51 19.75
N ALA A 17 -2.53 0.15 18.51
CA ALA A 17 -1.22 0.45 17.94
C ALA A 17 -0.95 1.97 17.90
N ARG A 18 -1.92 2.77 17.45
CA ARG A 18 -1.80 4.23 17.44
C ARG A 18 -1.67 4.81 18.86
N ALA A 19 -2.43 4.30 19.81
CA ALA A 19 -2.38 4.77 21.20
C ALA A 19 -0.98 4.62 21.84
N VAL A 20 -0.16 3.69 21.35
CA VAL A 20 1.23 3.49 21.78
C VAL A 20 2.26 4.04 20.79
N GLY A 21 1.84 4.84 19.81
CA GLY A 21 2.72 5.54 18.88
C GLY A 21 3.31 4.67 17.75
N LEU A 22 2.72 3.52 17.46
CA LEU A 22 3.16 2.67 16.33
C LEU A 22 2.58 3.17 15.01
N ILE A 23 3.34 3.00 13.93
CA ILE A 23 2.87 3.22 12.56
C ILE A 23 1.86 2.13 12.22
N THR A 24 0.68 2.53 11.77
CA THR A 24 -0.38 1.61 11.36
C THR A 24 -0.39 1.46 9.85
N MET A 25 -0.34 0.21 9.38
CA MET A 25 -0.42 -0.12 7.96
C MET A 25 -1.59 -1.05 7.68
N LEU A 26 -2.38 -0.72 6.65
CA LEU A 26 -3.52 -1.52 6.20
C LEU A 26 -3.37 -1.86 4.72
N ASN A 27 -3.36 -3.15 4.41
CA ASN A 27 -3.65 -3.66 3.07
C ASN A 27 -5.16 -3.95 3.00
N PRO A 28 -5.93 -3.25 2.13
CA PRO A 28 -7.39 -3.36 2.11
C PRO A 28 -7.88 -4.58 1.31
N ALA A 29 -7.11 -5.64 1.27
CA ALA A 29 -7.47 -6.91 0.64
C ALA A 29 -8.40 -7.74 1.56
N PRO A 30 -9.46 -8.34 0.98
CA PRO A 30 -9.89 -8.29 -0.41
C PRO A 30 -10.74 -7.02 -0.72
N ALA A 31 -10.81 -6.63 -2.00
CA ALA A 31 -11.50 -5.42 -2.46
C ALA A 31 -12.99 -5.34 -2.09
N ASN A 32 -13.64 -6.47 -1.86
CA ASN A 32 -15.04 -6.56 -1.42
C ASN A 32 -15.21 -6.49 0.10
N ALA A 33 -14.13 -6.44 0.87
CA ALA A 33 -14.22 -6.34 2.33
C ALA A 33 -14.96 -5.05 2.75
N THR A 34 -15.73 -5.16 3.80
CA THR A 34 -16.42 -4.00 4.36
C THR A 34 -15.41 -3.13 5.11
N THR A 35 -15.38 -1.85 4.77
CA THR A 35 -14.55 -0.85 5.44
C THR A 35 -15.42 0.31 5.89
N HIS A 36 -15.06 0.92 7.03
CA HIS A 36 -15.72 2.11 7.58
C HIS A 36 -14.73 3.28 7.57
N THR A 37 -15.24 4.50 7.53
CA THR A 37 -14.42 5.71 7.59
C THR A 37 -13.61 5.77 8.88
N SER A 38 -14.14 5.24 9.99
CA SER A 38 -13.43 5.11 11.27
C SER A 38 -12.16 4.27 11.16
N LEU A 39 -12.21 3.16 10.41
CA LEU A 39 -11.05 2.31 10.14
C LEU A 39 -9.97 3.08 9.38
N LEU A 40 -10.35 3.75 8.28
CA LEU A 40 -9.40 4.53 7.47
C LEU A 40 -8.77 5.67 8.27
N GLY A 41 -9.52 6.28 9.20
CA GLY A 41 -9.01 7.32 10.10
C GLY A 41 -7.90 6.84 11.05
N GLN A 42 -7.68 5.53 11.17
CA GLN A 42 -6.64 4.94 12.00
C GLN A 42 -5.43 4.44 11.23
N VAL A 43 -5.40 4.69 9.91
CA VAL A 43 -4.37 4.16 9.00
C VAL A 43 -3.35 5.24 8.67
N ASP A 44 -2.08 4.97 8.95
CA ASP A 44 -0.98 5.85 8.56
C ASP A 44 -0.46 5.52 7.16
N VAL A 45 -0.50 4.24 6.76
CA VAL A 45 -0.08 3.76 5.42
C VAL A 45 -1.12 2.79 4.88
N LEU A 46 -1.74 3.14 3.75
CA LEU A 46 -2.72 2.32 3.04
C LEU A 46 -2.09 1.76 1.76
N THR A 47 -2.20 0.46 1.53
CA THR A 47 -1.50 -0.22 0.42
C THR A 47 -2.48 -0.99 -0.50
N PRO A 48 -3.40 -0.32 -1.21
CA PRO A 48 -4.31 -0.96 -2.15
C PRO A 48 -3.61 -1.35 -3.46
N ASN A 49 -4.12 -2.38 -4.12
CA ASN A 49 -3.95 -2.55 -5.55
C ASN A 49 -4.99 -1.73 -6.33
N GLU A 50 -4.97 -1.79 -7.69
CA GLU A 50 -5.87 -1.02 -8.54
C GLU A 50 -7.35 -1.30 -8.25
N THR A 51 -7.71 -2.58 -8.07
CA THR A 51 -9.09 -3.01 -7.79
C THR A 51 -9.56 -2.55 -6.42
N GLU A 52 -8.71 -2.69 -5.42
CA GLU A 52 -8.99 -2.24 -4.05
C GLU A 52 -9.08 -0.72 -3.98
N PHE A 53 -8.19 -0.01 -4.67
CA PHE A 53 -8.22 1.45 -4.74
C PHE A 53 -9.51 1.96 -5.34
N ALA A 54 -9.93 1.42 -6.49
CA ALA A 54 -11.19 1.77 -7.14
C ALA A 54 -12.41 1.47 -6.24
N ALA A 55 -12.42 0.32 -5.55
CA ALA A 55 -13.49 -0.04 -4.63
C ALA A 55 -13.58 0.91 -3.43
N LEU A 56 -12.44 1.30 -2.85
CA LEU A 56 -12.40 2.26 -1.75
C LEU A 56 -12.84 3.66 -2.18
N LEU A 57 -12.42 4.12 -3.36
CA LEU A 57 -12.87 5.40 -3.92
C LEU A 57 -14.39 5.44 -4.11
N ALA A 58 -14.96 4.39 -4.70
CA ALA A 58 -16.40 4.30 -4.90
C ALA A 58 -17.17 4.32 -3.56
N ARG A 59 -16.65 3.66 -2.54
CA ARG A 59 -17.30 3.51 -1.23
C ARG A 59 -17.18 4.76 -0.35
N HIS A 60 -15.99 5.35 -0.27
CA HIS A 60 -15.68 6.40 0.72
C HIS A 60 -15.64 7.81 0.14
N VAL A 61 -15.42 7.93 -1.17
CA VAL A 61 -15.27 9.21 -1.87
C VAL A 61 -16.44 9.48 -2.83
N GLY A 62 -17.14 8.41 -3.27
CA GLY A 62 -18.18 8.50 -4.30
C GLY A 62 -17.63 8.62 -5.73
N GLU A 63 -16.32 8.48 -5.91
CA GLU A 63 -15.65 8.51 -7.21
C GLU A 63 -15.61 7.10 -7.82
N ARG A 64 -15.95 6.99 -9.10
CA ARG A 64 -15.88 5.72 -9.83
C ARG A 64 -14.75 5.76 -10.83
N VAL A 65 -13.75 4.92 -10.59
CA VAL A 65 -12.58 4.76 -11.46
C VAL A 65 -12.56 3.30 -11.92
N ASP A 66 -12.31 3.09 -13.20
CA ASP A 66 -12.08 1.75 -13.73
C ASP A 66 -10.73 1.25 -13.23
N PRO A 67 -10.67 0.09 -12.53
CA PRO A 67 -9.40 -0.47 -12.05
C PRO A 67 -8.32 -0.57 -13.13
N ASP A 68 -8.69 -0.98 -14.35
CA ASP A 68 -7.75 -1.14 -15.47
C ASP A 68 -7.18 0.20 -15.96
N SER A 69 -7.82 1.31 -15.63
CA SER A 69 -7.39 2.66 -15.98
C SER A 69 -6.51 3.32 -14.91
N VAL A 70 -6.45 2.79 -13.68
CA VAL A 70 -5.75 3.42 -12.55
C VAL A 70 -4.27 3.67 -12.88
N ALA A 71 -3.60 2.68 -13.46
CA ALA A 71 -2.18 2.79 -13.81
C ALA A 71 -1.89 3.89 -14.85
N ALA A 72 -2.86 4.20 -15.72
CA ALA A 72 -2.75 5.18 -16.79
C ALA A 72 -3.08 6.63 -16.36
N LEU A 73 -3.69 6.83 -15.18
CA LEU A 73 -3.98 8.17 -14.66
C LEU A 73 -2.67 8.97 -14.49
N SER A 74 -2.74 10.27 -14.65
CA SER A 74 -1.61 11.15 -14.36
C SER A 74 -1.24 11.11 -12.86
N GLY A 75 0.01 11.43 -12.53
CA GLY A 75 0.43 11.50 -11.13
C GLY A 75 -0.38 12.50 -10.29
N ALA A 76 -0.77 13.64 -10.88
CA ALA A 76 -1.58 14.64 -10.20
C ALA A 76 -3.02 14.14 -9.93
N GLU A 77 -3.63 13.44 -10.88
CA GLU A 77 -4.97 12.85 -10.70
C GLU A 77 -4.95 11.76 -9.62
N LEU A 78 -4.00 10.82 -9.69
CA LEU A 78 -3.84 9.79 -8.65
C LEU A 78 -3.59 10.41 -7.28
N HIS A 79 -2.73 11.42 -7.20
CA HIS A 79 -2.47 12.11 -5.93
C HIS A 79 -3.76 12.74 -5.38
N SER A 80 -4.51 13.45 -6.21
CA SER A 80 -5.80 14.04 -5.81
C SER A 80 -6.77 13.00 -5.26
N LEU A 81 -6.90 11.85 -5.93
CA LEU A 81 -7.77 10.75 -5.48
C LEU A 81 -7.28 10.13 -4.17
N CYS A 82 -5.97 9.93 -4.03
CA CYS A 82 -5.38 9.45 -2.78
C CYS A 82 -5.63 10.41 -1.61
N ARG A 83 -5.55 11.72 -1.84
CA ARG A 83 -5.82 12.72 -0.78
C ARG A 83 -7.27 12.77 -0.37
N LYS A 84 -8.22 12.55 -1.31
CA LYS A 84 -9.64 12.41 -0.99
C LYS A 84 -9.91 11.16 -0.14
N LEU A 85 -9.24 10.04 -0.46
CA LEU A 85 -9.43 8.76 0.23
C LEU A 85 -8.80 8.76 1.63
N LEU A 86 -7.57 9.23 1.75
CA LEU A 86 -6.80 9.22 3.00
C LEU A 86 -6.09 10.57 3.21
N PRO A 87 -6.78 11.60 3.70
CA PRO A 87 -6.25 12.96 3.80
C PRO A 87 -4.99 13.07 4.66
N GLN A 88 -4.89 12.27 5.73
CA GLN A 88 -3.84 12.39 6.76
C GLN A 88 -2.74 11.31 6.69
N GLY A 89 -2.85 10.36 5.76
CA GLY A 89 -1.89 9.25 5.68
C GLY A 89 -1.15 9.19 4.35
N SER A 90 -0.34 8.17 4.20
CA SER A 90 0.31 7.82 2.93
C SER A 90 -0.46 6.71 2.22
N VAL A 91 -0.66 6.85 0.91
CA VAL A 91 -1.26 5.79 0.08
C VAL A 91 -0.19 5.28 -0.88
N VAL A 92 -0.01 3.97 -0.91
CA VAL A 92 0.91 3.28 -1.81
C VAL A 92 0.07 2.36 -2.70
N VAL A 93 -0.25 2.82 -3.91
CA VAL A 93 -1.03 2.02 -4.86
C VAL A 93 -0.09 1.10 -5.62
N THR A 94 -0.26 -0.21 -5.47
CA THR A 94 0.48 -1.19 -6.29
C THR A 94 -0.17 -1.29 -7.67
N LEU A 95 0.64 -1.26 -8.74
CA LEU A 95 0.22 -1.16 -10.14
C LEU A 95 0.77 -2.34 -10.97
N GLY A 96 0.87 -3.50 -10.36
CA GLY A 96 1.37 -4.70 -10.98
C GLY A 96 2.73 -4.51 -11.66
N SER A 97 2.85 -4.86 -12.92
CA SER A 97 4.08 -4.74 -13.69
C SER A 97 4.52 -3.29 -13.99
N VAL A 98 3.66 -2.30 -13.73
CA VAL A 98 4.00 -0.88 -13.85
C VAL A 98 4.80 -0.39 -12.64
N GLY A 99 4.65 -1.04 -11.49
CA GLY A 99 5.34 -0.70 -10.26
C GLY A 99 4.41 -0.17 -9.19
N VAL A 100 4.73 0.97 -8.58
CA VAL A 100 3.93 1.54 -7.50
C VAL A 100 3.79 3.06 -7.65
N PHE A 101 2.69 3.58 -7.14
CA PHE A 101 2.47 5.01 -6.95
C PHE A 101 2.37 5.34 -5.47
N VAL A 102 3.12 6.35 -5.03
CA VAL A 102 3.11 6.82 -3.65
C VAL A 102 2.51 8.21 -3.59
N SER A 103 1.67 8.44 -2.58
CA SER A 103 1.06 9.73 -2.31
C SER A 103 1.05 10.00 -0.80
N HIS A 104 1.64 11.08 -0.38
CA HIS A 104 1.69 11.55 1.01
C HIS A 104 0.74 12.72 1.24
N ALA A 105 0.28 12.89 2.47
CA ALA A 105 -0.23 14.17 2.93
C ALA A 105 0.93 15.19 2.95
N GLU A 106 0.67 16.44 2.54
CA GLU A 106 1.73 17.48 2.41
C GLU A 106 2.53 17.69 3.70
N GLU A 107 1.87 17.54 4.85
CA GLU A 107 2.50 17.71 6.17
C GLU A 107 3.22 16.45 6.68
N GLN A 108 3.16 15.34 5.95
CA GLN A 108 3.69 14.03 6.38
C GLN A 108 4.44 13.31 5.26
N LEU A 109 5.48 13.95 4.70
CA LEU A 109 6.27 13.38 3.60
C LEU A 109 7.13 12.17 4.02
N ARG A 110 7.21 11.85 5.29
CA ARG A 110 7.97 10.70 5.83
C ARG A 110 9.43 10.65 5.37
N GLY A 111 10.08 11.82 5.32
CA GLY A 111 11.46 11.96 4.84
C GLY A 111 11.63 12.02 3.33
N ASP A 112 10.57 11.91 2.56
CA ASP A 112 10.62 12.05 1.11
C ASP A 112 10.64 13.52 0.66
N ALA A 113 11.23 13.79 -0.52
CA ALA A 113 11.33 15.15 -1.06
C ALA A 113 10.08 15.60 -1.83
N ALA A 114 9.19 14.68 -2.19
CA ALA A 114 8.01 14.96 -2.99
C ALA A 114 6.75 14.36 -2.35
N ALA A 115 5.62 15.07 -2.49
CA ALA A 115 4.34 14.60 -1.98
C ALA A 115 3.79 13.38 -2.75
N TYR A 116 4.20 13.17 -3.99
CA TYR A 116 3.85 11.97 -4.76
C TYR A 116 4.91 11.65 -5.82
N TYR A 117 5.01 10.37 -6.15
CA TYR A 117 5.92 9.87 -7.17
C TYR A 117 5.53 8.46 -7.63
N ARG A 118 6.13 8.01 -8.74
CA ARG A 118 6.07 6.63 -9.22
C ARG A 118 7.44 5.97 -9.08
N LEU A 119 7.42 4.68 -8.75
CA LEU A 119 8.57 3.79 -8.85
C LEU A 119 8.21 2.68 -9.84
N ALA A 120 9.03 2.51 -10.87
CA ALA A 120 8.86 1.43 -11.83
C ALA A 120 9.04 0.07 -11.13
N ALA A 121 8.37 -0.96 -11.63
CA ALA A 121 8.64 -2.34 -11.21
C ALA A 121 10.07 -2.74 -11.59
N GLU A 122 10.67 -3.61 -10.79
CA GLU A 122 11.92 -4.28 -11.16
C GLU A 122 11.67 -5.20 -12.35
N SER A 123 12.65 -5.25 -13.26
CA SER A 123 12.58 -6.15 -14.40
C SER A 123 12.92 -7.57 -13.98
N VAL A 124 11.92 -8.44 -13.97
CA VAL A 124 12.02 -9.85 -13.60
C VAL A 124 11.31 -10.73 -14.62
N THR A 125 11.64 -12.01 -14.66
CA THR A 125 10.90 -13.00 -15.44
C THR A 125 9.85 -13.65 -14.52
N ALA A 126 8.66 -13.06 -14.49
CA ALA A 126 7.59 -13.57 -13.65
C ALA A 126 7.11 -14.95 -14.09
N SER A 127 7.04 -15.87 -13.15
CA SER A 127 6.52 -17.24 -13.30
C SER A 127 5.13 -17.37 -12.64
N ASP A 128 4.97 -16.79 -11.45
CA ASP A 128 3.73 -16.84 -10.68
C ASP A 128 3.61 -15.56 -9.84
N THR A 129 2.52 -14.82 -9.99
CA THR A 129 2.29 -13.56 -9.27
C THR A 129 1.52 -13.76 -7.95
N THR A 130 1.19 -15.00 -7.60
CA THR A 130 0.47 -15.33 -6.35
C THR A 130 1.28 -14.88 -5.14
N GLY A 131 0.67 -14.10 -4.26
CA GLY A 131 1.31 -13.61 -3.04
C GLY A 131 2.27 -12.41 -3.23
N ALA A 132 2.40 -11.86 -4.45
CA ALA A 132 3.25 -10.68 -4.67
C ALA A 132 2.81 -9.46 -3.83
N GLY A 133 1.49 -9.28 -3.64
CA GLY A 133 0.95 -8.25 -2.75
C GLY A 133 1.33 -8.49 -1.28
N ASP A 134 1.31 -9.74 -0.83
CA ASP A 134 1.71 -10.12 0.53
C ASP A 134 3.22 -9.91 0.73
N ALA A 135 4.02 -10.29 -0.28
CA ALA A 135 5.45 -10.04 -0.31
C ALA A 135 5.77 -8.54 -0.20
N PHE A 136 5.06 -7.70 -0.97
CA PHE A 136 5.19 -6.25 -0.89
C PHE A 136 4.88 -5.73 0.50
N ASN A 137 3.72 -6.09 1.05
CA ASN A 137 3.27 -5.61 2.35
C ASN A 137 4.17 -6.08 3.49
N GLY A 138 4.59 -7.34 3.47
CA GLY A 138 5.51 -7.89 4.46
C GLY A 138 6.88 -7.20 4.43
N ALA A 139 7.45 -7.01 3.24
CA ALA A 139 8.72 -6.32 3.05
C ALA A 139 8.65 -4.84 3.45
N LEU A 140 7.58 -4.14 3.10
CA LEU A 140 7.36 -2.74 3.49
C LEU A 140 7.30 -2.61 5.02
N ALA A 141 6.49 -3.46 5.67
CA ALA A 141 6.35 -3.45 7.13
C ALA A 141 7.68 -3.77 7.83
N ALA A 142 8.41 -4.79 7.37
CA ALA A 142 9.71 -5.17 7.94
C ALA A 142 10.74 -4.04 7.78
N SER A 143 10.79 -3.43 6.59
CA SER A 143 11.71 -2.33 6.31
C SER A 143 11.41 -1.09 7.16
N LEU A 144 10.13 -0.74 7.34
CA LEU A 144 9.71 0.36 8.21
C LEU A 144 10.05 0.09 9.68
N ALA A 145 9.87 -1.14 10.14
CA ALA A 145 10.15 -1.51 11.54
C ALA A 145 11.65 -1.56 11.85
N GLY A 146 12.49 -1.91 10.88
CA GLY A 146 13.95 -2.01 11.05
C GLY A 146 14.72 -0.71 10.81
N ALA A 147 14.06 0.33 10.33
CA ALA A 147 14.73 1.57 9.95
C ALA A 147 14.93 2.52 11.12
N GLY A 148 15.99 3.32 11.02
CA GLY A 148 16.16 4.50 11.88
C GLY A 148 15.18 5.63 11.51
N PRO A 149 15.03 6.63 12.39
CA PRO A 149 14.05 7.71 12.23
C PRO A 149 14.28 8.59 10.99
N ASP A 150 15.50 8.60 10.46
CA ASP A 150 15.90 9.46 9.33
C ASP A 150 15.76 8.78 7.95
N ALA A 151 15.27 7.54 7.90
CA ALA A 151 15.13 6.81 6.65
C ALA A 151 13.96 7.34 5.83
N ALA A 152 14.22 7.78 4.60
CA ALA A 152 13.18 8.25 3.69
C ALA A 152 12.27 7.10 3.24
N PHE A 153 10.96 7.37 3.17
CA PHE A 153 9.93 6.38 2.86
C PHE A 153 10.12 5.72 1.49
N ILE A 154 10.63 6.47 0.51
CA ILE A 154 10.95 5.96 -0.82
C ILE A 154 11.91 4.77 -0.78
N GLY A 155 12.84 4.73 0.18
CA GLY A 155 13.78 3.60 0.36
C GLY A 155 13.04 2.31 0.74
N HIS A 156 12.07 2.41 1.66
CA HIS A 156 11.25 1.28 2.09
C HIS A 156 10.36 0.76 0.95
N VAL A 157 9.75 1.67 0.19
CA VAL A 157 8.92 1.30 -0.96
C VAL A 157 9.75 0.65 -2.07
N ARG A 158 10.96 1.15 -2.36
CA ARG A 158 11.88 0.50 -3.31
C ARG A 158 12.23 -0.92 -2.89
N PHE A 159 12.57 -1.11 -1.62
CA PHE A 159 12.85 -2.44 -1.08
C PHE A 159 11.66 -3.39 -1.25
N ALA A 160 10.46 -2.94 -0.84
CA ALA A 160 9.23 -3.72 -0.96
C ALA A 160 8.87 -4.06 -2.41
N ASN A 161 9.00 -3.09 -3.34
CA ASN A 161 8.74 -3.27 -4.76
C ASN A 161 9.69 -4.32 -5.38
N ARG A 162 10.98 -4.24 -5.06
CA ARG A 162 11.96 -5.23 -5.50
C ARG A 162 11.69 -6.61 -4.91
N TYR A 163 11.38 -6.70 -3.62
CA TYR A 163 11.10 -7.97 -2.96
C TYR A 163 9.87 -8.65 -3.56
N ALA A 164 8.80 -7.89 -3.80
CA ALA A 164 7.60 -8.37 -4.47
C ALA A 164 7.89 -8.87 -5.89
N ALA A 165 8.69 -8.13 -6.67
CA ALA A 165 9.06 -8.56 -8.01
C ALA A 165 9.82 -9.88 -7.98
N LEU A 166 10.83 -10.03 -7.14
CA LEU A 166 11.61 -11.26 -6.99
C LEU A 166 10.76 -12.46 -6.53
N SER A 167 9.72 -12.24 -5.71
CA SER A 167 8.82 -13.31 -5.28
C SER A 167 8.06 -13.94 -6.45
N THR A 168 7.89 -13.23 -7.57
CA THR A 168 7.17 -13.72 -8.75
C THR A 168 8.00 -14.65 -9.66
N GLU A 169 9.31 -14.74 -9.46
CA GLU A 169 10.20 -15.57 -10.32
C GLU A 169 10.07 -17.06 -10.05
N ARG A 170 9.41 -17.45 -8.96
CA ARG A 170 9.23 -18.84 -8.55
C ARG A 170 7.75 -19.14 -8.33
N PRO A 171 7.29 -20.38 -8.63
CA PRO A 171 5.90 -20.74 -8.35
C PRO A 171 5.62 -20.85 -6.86
N GLY A 172 4.40 -20.47 -6.47
CA GLY A 172 3.90 -20.51 -5.10
C GLY A 172 3.95 -19.17 -4.40
N ALA A 173 3.26 -19.05 -3.26
CA ALA A 173 3.20 -17.83 -2.46
C ALA A 173 4.31 -17.79 -1.39
N ALA A 174 4.13 -18.49 -0.27
CA ALA A 174 5.09 -18.45 0.83
C ALA A 174 6.46 -19.04 0.49
N LEU A 175 6.50 -20.09 -0.34
CA LEU A 175 7.74 -20.77 -0.75
C LEU A 175 8.54 -20.00 -1.80
N SER A 176 7.92 -19.05 -2.49
CA SER A 176 8.56 -18.21 -3.49
C SER A 176 9.26 -16.98 -2.90
N MET A 177 9.03 -16.68 -1.62
CA MET A 177 9.61 -15.51 -0.96
C MET A 177 11.13 -15.53 -1.04
N PRO A 178 11.77 -14.43 -1.47
CA PRO A 178 13.22 -14.33 -1.52
C PRO A 178 13.84 -14.46 -0.12
N ALA A 179 15.00 -15.13 -0.02
CA ALA A 179 15.82 -15.05 1.17
C ALA A 179 16.46 -13.64 1.24
N LEU A 180 16.42 -13.03 2.40
CA LEU A 180 17.05 -11.72 2.68
C LEU A 180 18.53 -11.90 3.00
#